data_0405794798b8b6af951ecfe5df51aa46
#
_entry.id   0405794798b8b6af951ecfe5df51aa46
#
_cell.length_a   1.000
_cell.length_b   1.000
_cell.length_c   1.000
_cell.angle_alpha   90.00
_cell.angle_beta   90.00
_cell.angle_gamma   90.00
#
_symmetry.space_group_name_H-M   'P 1'
#
loop_
_entity.id
_entity.type
_entity.pdbx_description
1 polymer ?
#
loop_
_entity_poly.entity_id
_entity_poly.type
_entity_poly.pdbx_seq_one_letter_code
_entity_poly.pdbx_strand_id
1 'polypeptide(L)'
;SGAGEVIFKKYSPIGELSAFAASYAEVLYKAAGASVAIADRDRVVAAAGAARDAVERSLAPVYTRAVEQRRLFTAADAASALPLCEGVDTSATALMPILCNGDLIGSVALTGSMPDEAMVLLVKVAAAFLGKQMEE
;
A
#
# COMPACT_ATOMS: atom_id res chain seq x y z
N SER A 1 -3.06 13.00 31.13
CA SER A 1 -2.97 13.18 30.79
C SER A 1 -2.90 12.99 30.52
N GLY A 2 -3.04 12.87 31.05
CA GLY A 2 -2.32 12.95 30.54
C GLY A 2 -2.42 13.31 29.73
N ALA A 3 -2.91 13.39 29.88
CA ALA A 3 -3.13 13.94 28.99
C ALA A 3 -2.28 14.35 28.02
N GLY A 4 -2.24 15.09 27.88
CA GLY A 4 -1.65 15.65 26.91
C GLY A 4 -0.39 15.15 26.42
N GLU A 5 0.18 14.44 27.12
CA GLU A 5 1.47 14.07 26.82
C GLU A 5 1.65 13.29 25.64
N VAL A 6 0.71 12.68 25.23
CA VAL A 6 0.94 11.84 24.17
C VAL A 6 0.97 12.40 22.88
N ILE A 7 0.63 13.60 22.78
CA ILE A 7 0.41 14.09 21.56
C ILE A 7 1.51 14.28 20.65
N PHE A 8 2.67 14.26 21.08
CA PHE A 8 3.78 14.50 20.19
C PHE A 8 4.38 13.27 19.55
N LYS A 9 3.76 12.14 19.78
CA LYS A 9 4.23 10.94 19.17
C LYS A 9 3.99 10.99 17.68
N LYS A 10 4.95 10.63 16.90
CA LYS A 10 4.79 10.51 15.47
C LYS A 10 4.50 9.10 15.09
N TYR A 11 3.48 8.89 14.31
CA TYR A 11 3.18 7.56 13.83
C TYR A 11 2.35 7.64 12.56
N SER A 12 2.38 6.58 11.81
CA SER A 12 1.61 6.45 10.60
C SER A 12 0.19 5.99 10.94
N PRO A 13 -0.85 6.64 10.41
CA PRO A 13 -2.21 6.14 10.62
C PRO A 13 -2.39 4.71 10.14
N ILE A 14 -1.80 4.36 9.00
CA ILE A 14 -1.88 2.98 8.50
C ILE A 14 -1.14 2.05 9.44
N GLY A 15 -0.02 2.49 9.99
CA GLY A 15 0.75 1.69 10.94
C GLY A 15 -0.02 1.36 12.20
N GLU A 16 -0.93 2.26 12.61
CA GLU A 16 -1.75 2.02 13.79
C GLU A 16 -2.69 0.85 13.58
N LEU A 17 -2.98 0.50 12.34
CA LEU A 17 -3.85 -0.60 12.02
C LEU A 17 -3.09 -1.77 11.38
N SER A 18 -1.83 -1.96 11.77
CA SER A 18 -1.01 -2.96 11.09
C SER A 18 -1.62 -4.37 11.12
N ALA A 19 -2.24 -4.77 12.25
CA ALA A 19 -2.88 -6.08 12.31
C ALA A 19 -4.08 -6.16 11.37
N PHE A 20 -4.86 -5.08 11.31
CA PHE A 20 -6.00 -5.01 10.41
C PHE A 20 -5.51 -5.02 8.96
N ALA A 21 -4.45 -4.27 8.68
CA ALA A 21 -3.89 -4.22 7.33
C ALA A 21 -3.38 -5.59 6.90
N ALA A 22 -2.77 -6.34 7.81
CA ALA A 22 -2.29 -7.67 7.50
C ALA A 22 -3.44 -8.61 7.12
N SER A 23 -4.53 -8.56 7.88
CA SER A 23 -5.71 -9.36 7.56
C SER A 23 -6.30 -8.96 6.23
N TYR A 24 -6.37 -7.66 5.98
CA TYR A 24 -6.95 -7.17 4.74
C TYR A 24 -6.08 -7.55 3.55
N ALA A 25 -4.75 -7.52 3.72
CA ALA A 25 -3.84 -7.94 2.66
C ALA A 25 -4.05 -9.41 2.30
N GLU A 26 -4.29 -10.27 3.30
CA GLU A 26 -4.56 -11.68 3.03
C GLU A 26 -5.86 -11.86 2.26
N VAL A 27 -6.91 -11.15 2.64
CA VAL A 27 -8.18 -11.23 1.95
C VAL A 27 -8.04 -10.74 0.51
N LEU A 28 -7.32 -9.64 0.34
CA LEU A 28 -7.12 -9.05 -0.98
C LEU A 28 -6.29 -9.98 -1.87
N TYR A 29 -5.28 -10.60 -1.30
CA TYR A 29 -4.45 -11.56 -2.01
C TYR A 29 -5.30 -12.73 -2.54
N LYS A 30 -6.18 -13.26 -1.70
CA LYS A 30 -7.03 -14.37 -2.11
C LYS A 30 -8.03 -13.94 -3.18
N ALA A 31 -8.59 -12.75 -3.05
CA ALA A 31 -9.57 -12.25 -3.99
C ALA A 31 -8.93 -11.90 -5.33
N ALA A 32 -7.77 -11.29 -5.31
CA ALA A 32 -7.11 -10.84 -6.54
C ALA A 32 -6.36 -11.95 -7.25
N GLY A 33 -5.94 -12.96 -6.52
CA GLY A 33 -5.12 -14.01 -7.11
C GLY A 33 -3.70 -13.52 -7.41
N ALA A 34 -3.25 -12.47 -6.74
CA ALA A 34 -1.94 -11.87 -6.97
C ALA A 34 -1.42 -11.31 -5.66
N SER A 35 -0.10 -11.25 -5.54
CA SER A 35 0.53 -10.71 -4.34
C SER A 35 0.23 -9.23 -4.18
N VAL A 36 0.05 -8.79 -2.94
CA VAL A 36 -0.32 -7.41 -2.64
C VAL A 36 0.53 -6.85 -1.52
N ALA A 37 0.67 -5.54 -1.49
CA ALA A 37 1.37 -4.85 -0.42
C ALA A 37 0.58 -3.61 -0.04
N ILE A 38 0.56 -3.30 1.25
CA ILE A 38 -0.05 -2.09 1.77
C ILE A 38 1.06 -1.32 2.46
N ALA A 39 1.19 -0.06 2.13
CA ALA A 39 2.28 0.77 2.64
C ALA A 39 1.75 2.05 3.24
N ASP A 40 2.49 2.58 4.23
CA ASP A 40 2.27 3.96 4.64
C ASP A 40 3.13 4.83 3.71
N ARG A 41 3.48 6.03 4.11
CA ARG A 41 4.25 6.90 3.22
C ARG A 41 5.72 6.53 3.14
N ASP A 42 6.20 5.72 4.06
CA ASP A 42 7.62 5.43 4.17
C ASP A 42 8.01 3.98 3.92
N ARG A 43 7.17 3.06 4.30
CA ARG A 43 7.52 1.64 4.25
C ARG A 43 6.28 0.78 4.07
N VAL A 44 6.51 -0.49 3.75
CA VAL A 44 5.43 -1.48 3.63
C VAL A 44 5.01 -1.90 5.03
N VAL A 45 3.72 -1.82 5.34
CA VAL A 45 3.21 -2.20 6.66
C VAL A 45 2.57 -3.58 6.66
N ALA A 46 2.10 -4.06 5.52
CA ALA A 46 1.51 -5.38 5.41
C ALA A 46 1.63 -5.88 3.99
N ALA A 47 1.71 -7.19 3.81
CA ALA A 47 1.80 -7.76 2.48
C ALA A 47 1.33 -9.21 2.55
N ALA A 48 0.94 -9.74 1.42
CA ALA A 48 0.53 -11.14 1.30
C ALA A 48 1.06 -11.70 0.00
N GLY A 49 1.31 -12.99 -0.02
CA GLY A 49 1.90 -13.66 -1.17
C GLY A 49 3.39 -13.43 -1.20
N ALA A 50 3.95 -13.33 -2.40
CA ALA A 50 5.39 -13.20 -2.58
C ALA A 50 5.93 -11.86 -2.08
N ALA A 51 5.06 -10.91 -1.80
CA ALA A 51 5.49 -9.58 -1.33
C ALA A 51 5.81 -9.54 0.17
N ARG A 52 5.63 -10.64 0.89
CA ARG A 52 5.85 -10.65 2.35
C ARG A 52 7.22 -10.20 2.78
N ASP A 53 8.23 -10.45 1.97
CA ASP A 53 9.59 -10.06 2.32
C ASP A 53 9.79 -8.55 2.33
N ALA A 54 8.84 -7.81 1.76
CA ALA A 54 8.93 -6.36 1.72
C ALA A 54 8.43 -5.68 2.99
N VAL A 55 7.75 -6.42 3.88
CA VAL A 55 7.18 -5.81 5.09
C VAL A 55 8.28 -5.16 5.93
N GLU A 56 8.02 -3.95 6.38
CA GLU A 56 8.92 -3.10 7.14
C GLU A 56 10.07 -2.51 6.32
N ARG A 57 10.14 -2.80 5.04
CA ARG A 57 11.16 -2.23 4.18
C ARG A 57 10.77 -0.85 3.68
N SER A 58 11.76 0.00 3.53
CA SER A 58 11.54 1.36 3.03
C SER A 58 11.15 1.33 1.55
N LEU A 59 10.24 2.20 1.18
CA LEU A 59 9.77 2.28 -0.20
C LEU A 59 10.85 2.87 -1.09
N ALA A 60 10.93 2.36 -2.31
CA ALA A 60 11.87 2.90 -3.30
C ALA A 60 11.42 4.30 -3.74
N PRO A 61 12.35 5.20 -4.03
CA PRO A 61 11.98 6.57 -4.41
C PRO A 61 11.06 6.64 -5.64
N VAL A 62 11.25 5.75 -6.62
CA VAL A 62 10.40 5.76 -7.80
C VAL A 62 8.97 5.39 -7.44
N TYR A 63 8.79 4.47 -6.51
CA TYR A 63 7.46 4.08 -6.05
C TYR A 63 6.80 5.25 -5.31
N THR A 64 7.54 5.89 -4.41
CA THR A 64 7.03 7.02 -3.64
C THR A 64 6.59 8.15 -4.58
N ARG A 65 7.37 8.42 -5.62
CA ARG A 65 7.00 9.48 -6.56
C ARG A 65 5.70 9.16 -7.29
N ALA A 66 5.48 7.89 -7.62
CA ALA A 66 4.24 7.48 -8.28
C ALA A 66 3.05 7.64 -7.34
N VAL A 67 3.23 7.30 -6.06
CA VAL A 67 2.17 7.45 -5.06
C VAL A 67 1.80 8.93 -4.90
N GLU A 68 2.80 9.80 -4.96
CA GLU A 68 2.58 11.23 -4.78
C GLU A 68 1.77 11.86 -5.90
N GLN A 69 1.58 11.17 -7.01
CA GLN A 69 0.73 11.66 -8.09
C GLN A 69 -0.75 11.58 -7.72
N ARG A 70 -1.09 10.87 -6.65
CA ARG A 70 -2.45 10.76 -6.11
C ARG A 70 -3.44 10.16 -7.10
N ARG A 71 -2.96 9.26 -7.92
CA ARG A 71 -3.83 8.60 -8.90
C ARG A 71 -3.35 7.18 -9.13
N LEU A 72 -4.22 6.38 -9.73
CA LEU A 72 -3.91 5.00 -10.07
C LEU A 72 -2.73 4.92 -11.03
N PHE A 73 -1.84 3.98 -10.76
CA PHE A 73 -0.77 3.63 -11.69
C PHE A 73 -0.96 2.18 -12.09
N THR A 74 -0.82 1.89 -13.38
CA THR A 74 -0.76 0.51 -13.85
C THR A 74 0.40 0.40 -14.83
N ALA A 75 1.18 -0.66 -14.70
CA ALA A 75 2.28 -0.90 -15.61
C ALA A 75 1.75 -1.46 -16.93
N ALA A 76 2.33 -1.02 -18.03
CA ALA A 76 1.95 -1.51 -19.34
C ALA A 76 2.54 -2.90 -19.59
N ASP A 77 3.70 -3.16 -19.00
CA ASP A 77 4.37 -4.45 -19.13
C ASP A 77 5.30 -4.62 -17.93
N ALA A 78 5.98 -5.76 -17.87
CA ALA A 78 6.86 -6.05 -16.73
C ALA A 78 8.00 -5.05 -16.63
N ALA A 79 8.47 -4.52 -17.74
CA ALA A 79 9.59 -3.58 -17.74
C ALA A 79 9.20 -2.24 -17.14
N SER A 80 7.92 -1.87 -17.18
CA SER A 80 7.47 -0.60 -16.62
C SER A 80 6.95 -0.71 -15.19
N ALA A 81 7.01 -1.91 -14.59
CA ALA A 81 6.66 -2.07 -13.19
C ALA A 81 7.66 -1.31 -12.32
N LEU A 82 7.20 -0.82 -11.18
CA LEU A 82 8.03 0.03 -10.32
C LEU A 82 8.62 -0.79 -9.17
N PRO A 83 9.92 -0.69 -8.92
CA PRO A 83 10.47 -1.32 -7.71
C PRO A 83 9.71 -0.83 -6.49
N LEU A 84 9.28 -1.75 -5.64
CA LEU A 84 8.51 -1.39 -4.46
C LEU A 84 9.40 -0.89 -3.34
N CYS A 85 10.45 -1.64 -3.06
CA CYS A 85 11.35 -1.33 -1.96
C CYS A 85 12.79 -1.48 -2.42
N GLU A 86 13.68 -0.79 -1.73
CA GLU A 86 15.10 -0.98 -1.98
C GLU A 86 15.54 -2.28 -1.37
N GLY A 87 16.38 -3.00 -2.06
CA GLY A 87 16.96 -4.23 -1.55
C GLY A 87 16.05 -5.45 -1.63
N VAL A 88 14.88 -5.31 -2.22
CA VAL A 88 13.95 -6.43 -2.38
C VAL A 88 13.55 -6.51 -3.84
N ASP A 89 13.57 -7.71 -4.39
CA ASP A 89 13.26 -7.92 -5.80
C ASP A 89 11.73 -8.09 -5.96
N THR A 90 11.02 -7.00 -5.73
CA THR A 90 9.56 -6.98 -5.82
C THR A 90 9.18 -5.69 -6.52
N SER A 91 8.36 -5.80 -7.55
CA SER A 91 7.94 -4.63 -8.31
C SER A 91 6.43 -4.49 -8.31
N ALA A 92 5.97 -3.27 -8.23
CA ALA A 92 4.55 -2.96 -8.25
C ALA A 92 4.09 -2.85 -9.69
N THR A 93 3.07 -3.63 -10.04
CA THR A 93 2.48 -3.59 -11.38
C THR A 93 1.23 -2.72 -11.40
N ALA A 94 0.68 -2.42 -10.22
CA ALA A 94 -0.39 -1.44 -10.08
C ALA A 94 -0.30 -0.88 -8.67
N LEU A 95 -0.69 0.36 -8.51
CA LEU A 95 -0.82 0.94 -7.17
C LEU A 95 -1.93 1.98 -7.16
N MET A 96 -2.55 2.13 -6.01
CA MET A 96 -3.53 3.18 -5.79
C MET A 96 -3.21 3.87 -4.49
N PRO A 97 -3.03 5.19 -4.49
CA PRO A 97 -2.79 5.93 -3.25
C PRO A 97 -3.99 5.86 -2.31
N ILE A 98 -3.72 5.87 -1.02
CA ILE A 98 -4.77 5.90 0.01
C ILE A 98 -4.88 7.33 0.50
N LEU A 99 -6.07 7.88 0.34
CA LEU A 99 -6.34 9.25 0.78
C LEU A 99 -7.32 9.22 1.95
N CYS A 100 -7.03 10.03 2.96
CA CYS A 100 -7.87 10.14 4.13
C CYS A 100 -8.16 11.61 4.32
N ASN A 101 -9.40 12.00 4.15
CA ASN A 101 -9.79 13.41 4.22
C ASN A 101 -8.94 14.29 3.31
N GLY A 102 -8.60 13.74 2.14
CA GLY A 102 -7.79 14.48 1.17
C GLY A 102 -6.29 14.38 1.35
N ASP A 103 -5.84 13.80 2.45
CA ASP A 103 -4.41 13.68 2.72
C ASP A 103 -3.90 12.32 2.30
N LEU A 104 -2.75 12.32 1.68
CA LEU A 104 -2.09 11.07 1.27
C LEU A 104 -1.51 10.39 2.49
N ILE A 105 -1.95 9.17 2.78
CA ILE A 105 -1.47 8.45 3.95
C ILE A 105 -0.77 7.14 3.61
N GLY A 106 -0.90 6.66 2.40
CA GLY A 106 -0.26 5.40 2.03
C GLY A 106 -0.67 4.94 0.65
N SER A 107 -0.54 3.65 0.41
CA SER A 107 -0.89 3.08 -0.89
C SER A 107 -1.17 1.59 -0.79
N VAL A 108 -1.88 1.07 -1.79
CA VAL A 108 -2.09 -0.36 -1.97
C VAL A 108 -1.49 -0.71 -3.32
N ALA A 109 -0.71 -1.77 -3.38
CA ALA A 109 -0.05 -2.18 -4.62
C ALA A 109 -0.29 -3.66 -4.92
N LEU A 110 -0.34 -3.97 -6.21
CA LEU A 110 -0.25 -5.33 -6.68
C LEU A 110 1.20 -5.56 -7.11
N THR A 111 1.70 -6.74 -6.88
CA THR A 111 3.07 -7.08 -7.27
C THR A 111 3.06 -8.41 -8.01
N GLY A 112 4.03 -8.58 -8.87
CA GLY A 112 4.27 -9.85 -9.53
C GLY A 112 3.48 -10.06 -10.81
N SER A 113 2.18 -10.06 -10.72
CA SER A 113 1.33 -10.32 -11.89
C SER A 113 0.91 -9.02 -12.55
N MET A 114 0.79 -9.05 -13.87
CA MET A 114 0.26 -7.89 -14.58
C MET A 114 -1.22 -7.75 -14.25
N PRO A 115 -1.71 -6.53 -14.01
CA PRO A 115 -3.07 -6.35 -13.55
C PRO A 115 -4.09 -6.50 -14.67
N ASP A 116 -5.23 -7.09 -14.34
CA ASP A 116 -6.40 -7.08 -15.22
C ASP A 116 -7.42 -6.12 -14.59
N GLU A 117 -8.55 -5.96 -15.24
CA GLU A 117 -9.58 -5.01 -14.77
C GLU A 117 -10.08 -5.35 -13.38
N ALA A 118 -10.26 -6.62 -13.10
CA ALA A 118 -10.77 -7.03 -11.80
C ALA A 118 -9.76 -6.73 -10.70
N MET A 119 -8.48 -6.99 -10.95
CA MET A 119 -7.42 -6.71 -10.00
C MET A 119 -7.31 -5.21 -9.74
N VAL A 120 -7.40 -4.40 -10.79
CA VAL A 120 -7.35 -2.95 -10.65
C VAL A 120 -8.50 -2.45 -9.80
N LEU A 121 -9.70 -2.98 -10.03
CA LEU A 121 -10.86 -2.59 -9.25
C LEU A 121 -10.67 -2.94 -7.79
N LEU A 122 -10.12 -4.13 -7.50
CA LEU A 122 -9.88 -4.55 -6.13
C LEU A 122 -8.90 -3.62 -5.42
N VAL A 123 -7.84 -3.20 -6.11
CA VAL A 123 -6.86 -2.29 -5.55
C VAL A 123 -7.50 -0.93 -5.25
N LYS A 124 -8.33 -0.44 -6.17
CA LYS A 124 -9.00 0.84 -5.98
C LYS A 124 -9.97 0.78 -4.79
N VAL A 125 -10.73 -0.30 -4.69
CA VAL A 125 -11.67 -0.47 -3.59
C VAL A 125 -10.93 -0.60 -2.28
N ALA A 126 -9.83 -1.33 -2.28
CA ALA A 126 -9.03 -1.51 -1.06
C ALA A 126 -8.49 -0.17 -0.56
N ALA A 127 -7.95 0.65 -1.47
CA ALA A 127 -7.41 1.94 -1.07
C ALA A 127 -8.52 2.85 -0.54
N ALA A 128 -9.68 2.85 -1.19
CA ALA A 128 -10.80 3.65 -0.74
C ALA A 128 -11.29 3.21 0.65
N PHE A 129 -11.37 1.90 0.85
CA PHE A 129 -11.82 1.36 2.12
C PHE A 129 -10.86 1.70 3.24
N LEU A 130 -9.57 1.54 3.00
CA LEU A 130 -8.58 1.85 4.03
C LEU A 130 -8.56 3.34 4.36
N GLY A 131 -8.70 4.19 3.37
CA GLY A 131 -8.79 5.61 3.61
C GLY A 131 -10.00 5.96 4.45
N LYS A 132 -11.13 5.32 4.17
CA LYS A 132 -12.35 5.57 4.92
C LYS A 132 -12.22 5.10 6.36
N GLN A 133 -11.53 3.98 6.59
CA GLN A 133 -11.32 3.46 7.93
C GLN A 133 -10.49 4.40 8.79
N MET A 134 -9.65 5.23 8.16
CA MET A 134 -8.81 6.15 8.89
C MET A 134 -9.51 7.47 9.21
N GLU A 135 -10.67 7.73 8.63
CA GLU A 135 -11.39 8.96 8.88
C GLU A 135 -12.06 8.91 10.26
N GLU A 136 -12.09 10.04 10.90
CA GLU A 136 -12.70 10.13 12.22
C GLU A 136 -14.18 10.39 12.13
#